data_634502f59c8bca194b10a046ca1045e2
#
_entry.id   634502f59c8bca194b10a046ca1045e2
#
_cell.length_a   1.000
_cell.length_b   1.000
_cell.length_c   1.000
_cell.angle_alpha   90.00
_cell.angle_beta   90.00
_cell.angle_gamma   90.00
#
_symmetry.space_group_name_H-M   'P 1'
#
loop_
_entity.id
_entity.type
_entity.pdbx_description
1 polymer ?
#
loop_
_entity_poly.entity_id
_entity_poly.type
_entity_poly.pdbx_seq_one_letter_code
_entity_poly.pdbx_strand_id
1 'polypeptide(L)'
;MTFQKSTVVPAAEGRVKIDKDDNGNYSVNVKVNNLAKPSRLQPERKLYVVWMETENNGIKNLGRLKSSSGFFSDDLEGSLSTISPFKAKRVFITAENESNLQYPGSIVVLSTSDFN
;
A
#
# COMPACT_ATOMS: atom_id res chain seq x y z
N MET A 1 -5.32 -8.11 -8.30
CA MET A 1 -5.79 -8.61 -6.99
C MET A 1 -6.32 -7.47 -6.16
N THR A 2 -7.40 -7.67 -5.47
CA THR A 2 -8.00 -6.65 -4.60
C THR A 2 -7.47 -6.76 -3.17
N PHE A 3 -7.46 -5.64 -2.47
CA PHE A 3 -7.21 -5.63 -1.04
C PHE A 3 -8.40 -6.22 -0.29
N GLN A 4 -8.12 -6.86 0.83
CA GLN A 4 -9.14 -7.33 1.75
C GLN A 4 -9.78 -6.14 2.46
N LYS A 5 -10.99 -6.33 3.00
CA LYS A 5 -11.69 -5.25 3.71
C LYS A 5 -10.87 -4.77 4.91
N SER A 6 -10.70 -3.46 5.02
CA SER A 6 -9.95 -2.84 6.11
C SER A 6 -10.78 -2.81 7.41
N THR A 7 -10.14 -3.10 8.54
CA THR A 7 -10.75 -2.90 9.85
C THR A 7 -10.43 -1.50 10.41
N VAL A 8 -9.40 -0.86 9.87
CA VAL A 8 -8.97 0.50 10.30
C VAL A 8 -9.74 1.58 9.52
N VAL A 9 -9.90 1.39 8.21
CA VAL A 9 -10.65 2.30 7.34
C VAL A 9 -11.64 1.47 6.52
N PRO A 10 -12.81 1.13 7.07
CA PRO A 10 -13.71 0.16 6.44
C PRO A 10 -14.20 0.54 5.04
N ALA A 11 -14.25 1.84 4.72
CA ALA A 11 -14.66 2.30 3.38
C ALA A 11 -13.56 2.18 2.34
N ALA A 12 -12.31 1.97 2.75
CA ALA A 12 -11.18 1.89 1.82
C ALA A 12 -11.25 0.62 0.99
N GLU A 13 -10.97 0.77 -0.29
CA GLU A 13 -10.90 -0.35 -1.22
C GLU A 13 -9.83 -0.07 -2.27
N GLY A 14 -9.30 -1.11 -2.86
CA GLY A 14 -8.26 -0.92 -3.86
C GLY A 14 -7.78 -2.22 -4.46
N ARG A 15 -6.84 -2.09 -5.37
CA ARG A 15 -6.28 -3.21 -6.11
C ARG A 15 -4.79 -3.05 -6.33
N VAL A 16 -4.14 -4.19 -6.50
CA VAL A 16 -2.73 -4.29 -6.88
C VAL A 16 -2.65 -5.06 -8.19
N LYS A 17 -1.92 -4.52 -9.14
CA LYS A 17 -1.62 -5.21 -10.40
C LYS A 17 -0.11 -5.39 -10.48
N ILE A 18 0.33 -6.63 -10.70
CA ILE A 18 1.75 -6.97 -10.81
C ILE A 18 1.97 -7.68 -12.14
N ASP A 19 2.88 -7.14 -12.94
CA ASP A 19 3.25 -7.70 -14.24
C ASP A 19 4.76 -7.93 -14.27
N LYS A 20 5.16 -9.11 -14.76
CA LYS A 20 6.58 -9.41 -14.97
C LYS A 20 7.01 -8.83 -16.31
N ASP A 21 8.15 -8.11 -16.31
CA ASP A 21 8.70 -7.57 -17.55
C ASP A 21 9.73 -8.53 -18.19
N ASP A 22 10.27 -8.13 -19.34
CA ASP A 22 11.22 -8.95 -20.10
C ASP A 22 12.60 -9.06 -19.42
N ASN A 23 12.87 -8.19 -18.46
CA ASN A 23 14.16 -8.19 -17.74
C ASN A 23 14.12 -8.95 -16.42
N GLY A 24 13.02 -9.64 -16.14
CA GLY A 24 12.86 -10.38 -14.89
C GLY A 24 12.45 -9.53 -13.70
N ASN A 25 12.11 -8.26 -13.92
CA ASN A 25 11.57 -7.38 -12.90
C ASN A 25 10.04 -7.44 -12.90
N TYR A 26 9.45 -6.92 -11.85
CA TYR A 26 8.00 -6.85 -11.68
C TYR A 26 7.57 -5.40 -11.57
N SER A 27 6.62 -4.98 -12.40
CA SER A 27 5.96 -3.69 -12.21
C SER A 27 4.82 -3.88 -11.22
N VAL A 28 4.76 -3.00 -10.21
CA VAL A 28 3.77 -3.05 -9.17
C VAL A 28 2.96 -1.77 -9.23
N ASN A 29 1.66 -1.89 -9.46
CA ASN A 29 0.74 -0.76 -9.53
C ASN A 29 -0.33 -0.93 -8.46
N VAL A 30 -0.45 0.08 -7.60
CA VAL A 30 -1.39 0.10 -6.49
C VAL A 30 -2.34 1.27 -6.67
N LYS A 31 -3.64 1.03 -6.53
CA LYS A 31 -4.68 2.07 -6.51
C LYS A 31 -5.63 1.81 -5.36
N VAL A 32 -5.91 2.86 -4.59
CA VAL A 32 -6.79 2.80 -3.43
C VAL A 32 -7.76 3.98 -3.48
N ASN A 33 -9.02 3.70 -3.15
CA ASN A 33 -10.07 4.71 -3.08
C ASN A 33 -10.65 4.76 -1.67
N ASN A 34 -11.28 5.87 -1.32
CA ASN A 34 -11.99 6.05 -0.06
C ASN A 34 -11.09 5.85 1.17
N LEU A 35 -9.86 6.32 1.06
CA LEU A 35 -8.88 6.23 2.13
C LEU A 35 -9.03 7.44 3.06
N ALA A 36 -9.01 7.21 4.37
CA ALA A 36 -9.06 8.31 5.33
C ALA A 36 -7.73 9.07 5.32
N LYS A 37 -7.78 10.36 5.64
CA LYS A 37 -6.56 11.13 5.88
C LYS A 37 -5.80 10.50 7.05
N PRO A 38 -4.48 10.30 6.95
CA PRO A 38 -3.71 9.67 8.04
C PRO A 38 -3.85 10.41 9.36
N SER A 39 -4.03 11.74 9.33
CA SER A 39 -4.21 12.56 10.52
C SER A 39 -5.52 12.27 11.26
N ARG A 40 -6.47 11.58 10.65
CA ARG A 40 -7.74 11.18 11.28
C ARG A 40 -7.70 9.82 11.94
N LEU A 41 -6.60 9.09 11.80
CA LEU A 41 -6.44 7.81 12.44
C LEU A 41 -6.17 7.98 13.94
N GLN A 42 -6.43 6.93 14.71
CA GLN A 42 -6.13 6.87 16.13
C GLN A 42 -5.12 5.75 16.39
N PRO A 43 -3.87 6.06 16.70
CA PRO A 43 -3.24 7.39 16.78
C PRO A 43 -3.03 8.04 15.41
N GLU A 44 -2.89 9.36 15.40
CA GLU A 44 -2.65 10.11 14.17
C GLU A 44 -1.36 9.67 13.48
N ARG A 45 -1.39 9.70 12.13
CA ARG A 45 -0.23 9.42 11.29
C ARG A 45 -0.11 10.48 10.21
N LYS A 46 0.99 10.46 9.46
CA LYS A 46 1.27 11.50 8.47
C LYS A 46 1.10 11.01 7.04
N LEU A 47 1.29 9.70 6.81
CA LEU A 47 1.29 9.15 5.45
C LEU A 47 1.03 7.66 5.46
N TYR A 48 0.89 7.11 4.27
CA TYR A 48 0.76 5.67 4.06
C TYR A 48 1.96 5.15 3.29
N VAL A 49 2.47 4.00 3.71
CA VAL A 49 3.60 3.32 3.05
C VAL A 49 3.13 1.98 2.51
N VAL A 50 3.52 1.69 1.28
CA VAL A 50 3.21 0.42 0.62
C VAL A 50 4.37 -0.54 0.82
N TRP A 51 4.05 -1.75 1.27
CA TRP A 51 5.00 -2.80 1.54
C TRP A 51 4.71 -4.02 0.69
N MET A 52 5.76 -4.75 0.37
CA MET A 52 5.63 -6.02 -0.32
C MET A 52 6.37 -7.09 0.48
N GLU A 53 5.62 -8.11 0.90
CA GLU A 53 6.24 -9.33 1.41
C GLU A 53 6.66 -10.16 0.19
N THR A 54 7.95 -10.46 0.11
CA THR A 54 8.50 -11.24 -1.00
C THR A 54 8.52 -12.72 -0.66
N GLU A 55 8.61 -13.58 -1.68
CA GLU A 55 8.66 -15.02 -1.44
C GLU A 55 9.93 -15.45 -0.68
N ASN A 56 11.08 -14.85 -0.96
CA ASN A 56 12.35 -15.32 -0.43
C ASN A 56 13.27 -14.24 0.13
N ASN A 57 12.86 -12.96 0.09
CA ASN A 57 13.75 -11.84 0.39
C ASN A 57 13.22 -10.91 1.48
N GLY A 58 12.25 -11.38 2.28
CA GLY A 58 11.67 -10.60 3.36
C GLY A 58 10.72 -9.53 2.89
N ILE A 59 10.50 -8.54 3.73
CA ILE A 59 9.56 -7.43 3.47
C ILE A 59 10.33 -6.25 2.89
N LYS A 60 9.79 -5.67 1.82
CA LYS A 60 10.39 -4.52 1.13
C LYS A 60 9.47 -3.32 1.17
N ASN A 61 10.04 -2.16 1.47
CA ASN A 61 9.34 -0.88 1.40
C ASN A 61 9.28 -0.47 -0.08
N LEU A 62 8.06 -0.39 -0.63
CA LEU A 62 7.88 0.02 -2.03
C LEU A 62 7.79 1.54 -2.17
N GLY A 63 7.57 2.24 -1.08
CA GLY A 63 7.50 3.69 -1.09
C GLY A 63 6.20 4.23 -0.52
N ARG A 64 6.13 5.55 -0.48
CA ARG A 64 4.98 6.28 0.01
C ARG A 64 3.84 6.23 -1.02
N LEU A 65 2.64 5.96 -0.54
CA LEU A 65 1.45 6.08 -1.37
C LEU A 65 1.22 7.55 -1.69
N LYS A 66 1.13 7.88 -2.98
CA LYS A 66 0.80 9.25 -3.40
C LYS A 66 -0.70 9.42 -3.31
N SER A 67 -1.13 10.39 -2.54
CA SER A 67 -2.55 10.60 -2.30
C SER A 67 -3.01 11.99 -2.73
N SER A 68 -4.27 12.06 -3.16
CA SER A 68 -4.94 13.31 -3.49
C SER A 68 -6.36 13.26 -2.97
N SER A 69 -6.91 14.41 -2.59
CA SER A 69 -8.31 14.52 -2.19
C SER A 69 -9.09 15.24 -3.26
N GLY A 70 -10.37 14.88 -3.41
CA GLY A 70 -11.31 15.67 -4.20
C GLY A 70 -11.54 17.04 -3.54
N PHE A 71 -12.01 18.01 -4.31
CA PHE A 71 -12.16 19.38 -3.85
C PHE A 71 -13.10 19.50 -2.64
N PHE A 72 -14.14 18.68 -2.59
CA PHE A 72 -15.14 18.70 -1.53
C PHE A 72 -15.16 17.40 -0.71
N SER A 73 -14.18 16.53 -0.88
CA SER A 73 -14.17 15.22 -0.21
C SER A 73 -13.06 15.16 0.81
N ASP A 74 -13.35 14.54 1.96
CA ASP A 74 -12.35 14.19 2.96
C ASP A 74 -11.66 12.87 2.66
N ASP A 75 -12.19 12.10 1.71
CA ASP A 75 -11.61 10.82 1.32
C ASP A 75 -10.48 11.02 0.32
N LEU A 76 -9.44 10.21 0.46
CA LEU A 76 -8.28 10.26 -0.40
C LEU A 76 -8.32 9.14 -1.43
N GLU A 77 -7.81 9.44 -2.62
CA GLU A 77 -7.37 8.45 -3.57
C GLU A 77 -5.87 8.32 -3.47
N GLY A 78 -5.36 7.11 -3.49
CA GLY A 78 -3.93 6.86 -3.41
C GLY A 78 -3.45 5.97 -4.53
N SER A 79 -2.22 6.18 -4.97
CA SER A 79 -1.61 5.36 -6.00
C SER A 79 -0.11 5.25 -5.81
N LEU A 80 0.45 4.15 -6.30
CA LEU A 80 1.89 3.96 -6.37
C LEU A 80 2.19 3.06 -7.56
N SER A 81 3.17 3.47 -8.38
CA SER A 81 3.70 2.65 -9.46
C SER A 81 5.21 2.53 -9.26
N THR A 82 5.70 1.30 -9.20
CA THR A 82 7.13 1.05 -8.97
C THR A 82 7.55 -0.26 -9.63
N ILE A 83 8.86 -0.50 -9.65
CA ILE A 83 9.44 -1.72 -10.20
C ILE A 83 10.27 -2.39 -9.11
N SER A 84 10.13 -3.71 -8.97
CA SER A 84 10.86 -4.50 -8.01
C SER A 84 11.47 -5.73 -8.68
N PRO A 85 12.70 -6.11 -8.31
CA PRO A 85 13.30 -7.36 -8.81
C PRO A 85 12.78 -8.60 -8.09
N PHE A 86 11.95 -8.44 -7.06
CA PHE A 86 11.51 -9.54 -6.22
C PHE A 86 10.07 -9.95 -6.55
N LYS A 87 9.80 -11.25 -6.46
CA LYS A 87 8.45 -11.78 -6.63
C LYS A 87 7.63 -11.56 -5.36
N ALA A 88 6.44 -11.00 -5.51
CA ALA A 88 5.57 -10.69 -4.39
C ALA A 88 4.87 -11.93 -3.85
N LYS A 89 4.80 -12.04 -2.54
CA LYS A 89 3.91 -12.96 -1.84
C LYS A 89 2.60 -12.26 -1.48
N ARG A 90 2.68 -11.05 -0.94
CA ARG A 90 1.51 -10.19 -0.69
C ARG A 90 1.94 -8.73 -0.65
N VAL A 91 0.96 -7.85 -0.77
CA VAL A 91 1.16 -6.40 -0.66
C VAL A 91 0.25 -5.88 0.44
N PHE A 92 0.77 -4.96 1.26
CA PHE A 92 -0.02 -4.34 2.31
C PHE A 92 0.40 -2.87 2.49
N ILE A 93 -0.48 -2.11 3.14
CA ILE A 93 -0.30 -0.68 3.34
C ILE A 93 -0.40 -0.40 4.83
N THR A 94 0.56 0.36 5.36
CA THR A 94 0.57 0.79 6.76
C THR A 94 0.47 2.30 6.86
N ALA A 95 -0.05 2.78 7.98
CA ALA A 95 -0.04 4.20 8.32
C ALA A 95 1.22 4.49 9.15
N GLU A 96 2.00 5.47 8.72
CA GLU A 96 3.30 5.78 9.29
C GLU A 96 3.51 7.28 9.42
N ASN A 97 4.56 7.67 10.15
CA ASN A 97 4.98 9.06 10.25
C ASN A 97 6.17 9.39 9.34
N GLU A 98 6.81 8.37 8.79
CA GLU A 98 7.97 8.50 7.90
C GLU A 98 7.85 7.49 6.76
N SER A 99 8.41 7.82 5.60
CA SER A 99 8.34 6.97 4.41
C SER A 99 9.56 6.06 4.23
N ASN A 100 10.68 6.39 4.84
CA ASN A 100 11.95 5.70 4.64
C ASN A 100 12.24 4.62 5.69
N LEU A 101 11.18 4.00 6.19
CA LEU A 101 11.30 2.96 7.21
C LEU A 101 11.84 1.66 6.61
N GLN A 102 12.60 0.92 7.40
CA GLN A 102 13.11 -0.39 7.04
C GLN A 102 12.10 -1.50 7.37
N TYR A 103 11.26 -1.30 8.37
CA TYR A 103 10.25 -2.26 8.80
C TYR A 103 8.90 -1.57 8.98
N PRO A 104 7.80 -2.26 8.66
CA PRO A 104 6.47 -1.68 8.85
C PRO A 104 6.11 -1.56 10.32
N GLY A 105 5.34 -0.52 10.63
CA GLY A 105 4.74 -0.36 11.95
C GLY A 105 3.53 -1.27 12.13
N SER A 106 2.81 -1.06 13.23
CA SER A 106 1.71 -1.95 13.66
C SER A 106 0.35 -1.64 13.03
N ILE A 107 0.18 -0.46 12.40
CA ILE A 107 -1.13 -0.06 11.87
C ILE A 107 -1.22 -0.48 10.40
N VAL A 108 -1.71 -1.68 10.17
CA VAL A 108 -1.95 -2.19 8.82
C VAL A 108 -3.35 -1.76 8.39
N VAL A 109 -3.41 -0.93 7.36
CA VAL A 109 -4.68 -0.36 6.87
C VAL A 109 -5.33 -1.26 5.83
N LEU A 110 -4.55 -1.77 4.90
CA LEU A 110 -5.02 -2.67 3.84
C LEU A 110 -3.99 -3.76 3.59
N SER A 111 -4.46 -4.94 3.25
CA SER A 111 -3.59 -6.04 2.84
C SER A 111 -4.29 -6.91 1.80
N THR A 112 -3.50 -7.54 0.93
CA THR A 112 -3.99 -8.56 0.01
C THR A 112 -3.88 -9.92 0.66
N SER A 113 -4.60 -10.91 0.10
CA SER A 113 -4.24 -12.31 0.34
C SER A 113 -2.94 -12.62 -0.39
N ASP A 114 -2.41 -13.81 -0.20
CA ASP A 114 -1.18 -14.20 -0.87
C ASP A 114 -1.38 -14.32 -2.38
N PHE A 115 -0.40 -13.88 -3.15
CA PHE A 115 -0.36 -14.11 -4.59
C PHE A 115 0.12 -15.54 -4.85
N ASN A 116 -0.46 -16.15 -5.84
CA ASN A 116 -0.08 -17.48 -6.27
C ASN A 116 0.89 -17.44 -7.44
#